data_e9e4a8107b49b49fd74a65b05414936d
#
_entry.id   e9e4a8107b49b49fd74a65b05414936d
#
_cell.length_a   1.000
_cell.length_b   1.000
_cell.length_c   1.000
_cell.angle_alpha   90.00
_cell.angle_beta   90.00
_cell.angle_gamma   90.00
#
_symmetry.space_group_name_H-M   'P 1'
#
loop_
_entity.id
_entity.type
_entity.pdbx_description
1 polymer ?
#
loop_
_entity_poly.entity_id
_entity_poly.type
_entity_poly.pdbx_seq_one_letter_code
_entity_poly.pdbx_strand_id
1 'polypeptide(L)'
;MNKSIKTKKQVSKTLIKLLNYKPLDLITIKELTEKANISRTAFYNNFHTLEDVLKYIYQNAHKQVFKDKYSHLSYEHIKDMIHFFDKNSKLLLVLIKWNLIEFIAKYNTEIVLSYTQHYKNKFIREHAFYFISYYHGSLFNICTYWIASGKQESSDTLFKMIKEFEKIKFVYNQKG
;
A
#
# COMPACT_ATOMS: atom_id res chain seq x y z
N MET A 1 -12.69 -20.00 -15.21
CA MET A 1 -11.72 -19.00 -14.62
C MET A 1 -10.53 -18.90 -15.58
N ASN A 2 -10.17 -17.69 -16.02
CA ASN A 2 -9.08 -17.45 -16.97
C ASN A 2 -7.76 -18.04 -16.39
N LYS A 3 -7.01 -18.80 -17.21
CA LYS A 3 -5.74 -19.46 -16.86
C LYS A 3 -4.72 -18.45 -16.27
N SER A 4 -4.64 -17.25 -16.82
CA SER A 4 -3.80 -16.16 -16.33
C SER A 4 -4.16 -15.76 -14.88
N ILE A 5 -5.44 -15.58 -14.56
CA ILE A 5 -5.90 -15.21 -13.21
C ILE A 5 -5.53 -16.30 -12.20
N LYS A 6 -5.67 -17.58 -12.58
CA LYS A 6 -5.28 -18.71 -11.72
C LYS A 6 -3.78 -18.67 -11.44
N THR A 7 -2.96 -18.50 -12.48
CA THR A 7 -1.50 -18.40 -12.36
C THR A 7 -1.09 -17.23 -11.45
N LYS A 8 -1.65 -16.03 -11.68
CA LYS A 8 -1.36 -14.86 -10.84
C LYS A 8 -1.67 -15.10 -9.37
N LYS A 9 -2.82 -15.71 -9.05
CA LYS A 9 -3.17 -16.06 -7.66
C LYS A 9 -2.20 -17.07 -7.04
N GLN A 10 -1.80 -18.11 -7.79
CA GLN A 10 -0.85 -19.13 -7.29
C GLN A 10 0.51 -18.50 -6.97
N VAL A 11 1.06 -17.72 -7.93
CA VAL A 11 2.34 -17.02 -7.77
C VAL A 11 2.31 -16.08 -6.58
N SER A 12 1.28 -15.24 -6.48
CA SER A 12 1.12 -14.30 -5.36
C SER A 12 1.08 -14.99 -4.00
N LYS A 13 0.25 -16.05 -3.88
CA LYS A 13 0.15 -16.82 -2.62
C LYS A 13 1.48 -17.48 -2.24
N THR A 14 2.21 -17.99 -3.22
CA THR A 14 3.51 -18.64 -3.00
C THR A 14 4.58 -17.63 -2.62
N LEU A 15 4.61 -16.44 -3.28
CA LEU A 15 5.56 -15.39 -2.92
C LEU A 15 5.35 -14.90 -1.48
N ILE A 16 4.11 -14.63 -1.06
CA ILE A 16 3.81 -14.25 0.33
C ILE A 16 4.29 -15.31 1.32
N LYS A 17 4.11 -16.60 1.00
CA LYS A 17 4.61 -17.69 1.86
C LYS A 17 6.13 -17.68 1.98
N LEU A 18 6.84 -17.47 0.87
CA LEU A 18 8.30 -17.41 0.87
C LEU A 18 8.82 -16.22 1.67
N LEU A 19 8.19 -15.04 1.52
CA LEU A 19 8.54 -13.84 2.25
C LEU A 19 8.39 -13.96 3.78
N ASN A 20 7.61 -14.89 4.30
CA ASN A 20 7.60 -15.15 5.75
C ASN A 20 8.94 -15.67 6.27
N TYR A 21 9.74 -16.31 5.42
CA TYR A 21 10.96 -17.01 5.82
C TYR A 21 12.25 -16.34 5.33
N LYS A 22 12.22 -15.63 4.20
CA LYS A 22 13.41 -15.02 3.61
C LYS A 22 13.09 -13.74 2.83
N PRO A 23 14.07 -12.80 2.72
CA PRO A 23 13.89 -11.56 1.99
C PRO A 23 13.75 -11.80 0.47
N LEU A 24 13.23 -10.78 -0.23
CA LEU A 24 12.87 -10.87 -1.64
C LEU A 24 14.08 -11.17 -2.55
N ASP A 25 15.22 -10.58 -2.28
CA ASP A 25 16.48 -10.72 -3.02
C ASP A 25 17.08 -12.13 -2.96
N LEU A 26 16.71 -12.91 -1.93
CA LEU A 26 17.09 -14.33 -1.80
C LEU A 26 16.07 -15.29 -2.42
N ILE A 27 14.96 -14.80 -2.95
CA ILE A 27 13.96 -15.60 -3.66
C ILE A 27 14.28 -15.60 -5.14
N THR A 28 14.38 -16.78 -5.75
CA THR A 28 14.57 -16.90 -7.21
C THR A 28 13.26 -17.21 -7.91
N ILE A 29 13.13 -16.77 -9.19
CA ILE A 29 11.96 -17.11 -10.01
C ILE A 29 11.86 -18.63 -10.18
N LYS A 30 13.00 -19.34 -10.25
CA LYS A 30 13.04 -20.81 -10.29
C LYS A 30 12.32 -21.42 -9.08
N GLU A 31 12.74 -21.04 -7.88
CA GLU A 31 12.15 -21.52 -6.65
C GLU A 31 10.66 -21.16 -6.54
N LEU A 32 10.31 -19.91 -6.88
CA LEU A 32 8.92 -19.46 -6.84
C LEU A 32 8.03 -20.29 -7.77
N THR A 33 8.48 -20.56 -9.02
CA THR A 33 7.70 -21.32 -10.00
C THR A 33 7.58 -22.78 -9.62
N GLU A 34 8.65 -23.40 -9.12
CA GLU A 34 8.62 -24.78 -8.61
C GLU A 34 7.62 -24.92 -7.45
N LYS A 35 7.70 -24.03 -6.44
CA LYS A 35 6.79 -24.05 -5.29
C LYS A 35 5.35 -23.66 -5.64
N ALA A 36 5.15 -22.85 -6.68
CA ALA A 36 3.84 -22.50 -7.20
C ALA A 36 3.26 -23.56 -8.15
N ASN A 37 4.03 -24.60 -8.48
CA ASN A 37 3.67 -25.64 -9.45
C ASN A 37 3.21 -25.06 -10.80
N ILE A 38 4.04 -24.16 -11.36
CA ILE A 38 3.85 -23.56 -12.68
C ILE A 38 5.16 -23.61 -13.47
N SER A 39 5.09 -23.53 -14.79
CA SER A 39 6.27 -23.37 -15.63
C SER A 39 6.82 -21.94 -15.57
N ARG A 40 8.13 -21.76 -15.83
CA ARG A 40 8.75 -20.44 -16.00
C ARG A 40 8.06 -19.63 -17.12
N THR A 41 7.71 -20.27 -18.22
CA THR A 41 6.97 -19.65 -19.31
C THR A 41 5.64 -19.11 -18.82
N ALA A 42 4.90 -19.85 -17.99
CA ALA A 42 3.65 -19.36 -17.40
C ALA A 42 3.87 -18.18 -16.45
N PHE A 43 5.01 -18.12 -15.76
CA PHE A 43 5.40 -16.93 -14.96
C PHE A 43 5.64 -15.74 -15.87
N TYR A 44 6.53 -15.83 -16.86
CA TYR A 44 6.91 -14.73 -17.73
C TYR A 44 5.76 -14.21 -18.63
N ASN A 45 4.75 -15.04 -18.89
CA ASN A 45 3.51 -14.60 -19.54
C ASN A 45 2.63 -13.69 -18.64
N ASN A 46 2.95 -13.56 -17.36
CA ASN A 46 2.17 -12.79 -16.39
C ASN A 46 2.96 -11.74 -15.62
N PHE A 47 4.26 -11.96 -15.42
CA PHE A 47 5.16 -11.12 -14.64
C PHE A 47 6.56 -11.18 -15.22
N HIS A 48 7.32 -10.09 -15.13
CA HIS A 48 8.73 -10.08 -15.55
C HIS A 48 9.67 -10.25 -14.35
N THR A 49 9.30 -9.72 -13.20
CA THR A 49 10.12 -9.71 -11.98
C THR A 49 9.29 -10.13 -10.74
N LEU A 50 9.97 -10.33 -9.61
CA LEU A 50 9.31 -10.58 -8.33
C LEU A 50 8.61 -9.33 -7.81
N GLU A 51 9.16 -8.16 -8.11
CA GLU A 51 8.57 -6.86 -7.79
C GLU A 51 7.24 -6.67 -8.52
N ASP A 52 7.09 -7.15 -9.75
CA ASP A 52 5.81 -7.13 -10.47
C ASP A 52 4.74 -7.96 -9.75
N VAL A 53 5.16 -9.07 -9.13
CA VAL A 53 4.26 -9.88 -8.30
C VAL A 53 3.84 -9.11 -7.05
N LEU A 54 4.77 -8.43 -6.37
CA LEU A 54 4.46 -7.60 -5.21
C LEU A 54 3.51 -6.45 -5.58
N LYS A 55 3.77 -5.75 -6.69
CA LYS A 55 2.87 -4.71 -7.22
C LYS A 55 1.47 -5.26 -7.43
N TYR A 56 1.37 -6.41 -8.08
CA TYR A 56 0.08 -7.05 -8.33
C TYR A 56 -0.66 -7.45 -7.03
N ILE A 57 0.06 -7.98 -6.03
CA ILE A 57 -0.51 -8.30 -4.71
C ILE A 57 -1.07 -7.03 -4.07
N TYR A 58 -0.27 -5.96 -4.02
CA TYR A 58 -0.66 -4.69 -3.42
C TYR A 58 -1.84 -4.06 -4.16
N GLN A 59 -1.82 -4.01 -5.49
CA GLN A 59 -2.92 -3.50 -6.31
C GLN A 59 -4.24 -4.20 -6.02
N ASN A 60 -4.21 -5.53 -5.92
CA ASN A 60 -5.43 -6.27 -5.64
C ASN A 60 -5.96 -5.99 -4.24
N ALA A 61 -5.09 -5.91 -3.23
CA ALA A 61 -5.47 -5.55 -1.88
C ALA A 61 -6.08 -4.13 -1.83
N HIS A 62 -5.42 -3.20 -2.51
CA HIS A 62 -5.85 -1.81 -2.63
C HIS A 62 -7.22 -1.67 -3.31
N LYS A 63 -7.43 -2.28 -4.49
CA LYS A 63 -8.71 -2.27 -5.22
C LYS A 63 -9.87 -2.83 -4.40
N GLN A 64 -9.63 -3.78 -3.50
CA GLN A 64 -10.68 -4.36 -2.65
C GLN A 64 -11.24 -3.36 -1.63
N VAL A 65 -10.44 -2.40 -1.20
CA VAL A 65 -10.85 -1.41 -0.19
C VAL A 65 -11.33 -0.12 -0.87
N PHE A 66 -10.56 0.40 -1.79
CA PHE A 66 -10.76 1.75 -2.30
C PHE A 66 -11.73 1.87 -3.49
N LYS A 67 -12.03 0.80 -4.22
CA LYS A 67 -13.10 0.71 -5.25
C LYS A 67 -13.26 1.97 -6.13
N ASP A 68 -12.18 2.54 -6.63
CA ASP A 68 -12.18 3.75 -7.48
C ASP A 68 -12.84 5.01 -6.86
N LYS A 69 -12.92 5.10 -5.52
CA LYS A 69 -13.59 6.19 -4.79
C LYS A 69 -12.73 7.46 -4.54
N TYR A 70 -11.64 7.65 -5.25
CA TYR A 70 -10.63 8.68 -4.91
C TYR A 70 -10.99 10.13 -5.23
N SER A 71 -12.24 10.46 -5.52
CA SER A 71 -12.58 11.81 -5.93
C SER A 71 -12.54 12.88 -4.83
N HIS A 72 -12.45 12.50 -3.56
CA HIS A 72 -12.49 13.48 -2.46
C HIS A 72 -11.62 13.08 -1.26
N LEU A 73 -10.83 14.04 -0.77
CA LEU A 73 -10.25 14.01 0.56
C LEU A 73 -11.39 14.11 1.57
N SER A 74 -11.68 13.03 2.23
CA SER A 74 -12.75 12.95 3.21
C SER A 74 -12.32 12.09 4.40
N TYR A 75 -13.00 12.26 5.51
CA TYR A 75 -12.82 11.36 6.66
C TYR A 75 -13.08 9.88 6.33
N GLU A 76 -13.88 9.61 5.29
CA GLU A 76 -14.02 8.24 4.75
C GLU A 76 -12.72 7.70 4.20
N HIS A 77 -11.93 8.52 3.51
CA HIS A 77 -10.63 8.10 3.00
C HIS A 77 -9.67 7.70 4.12
N ILE A 78 -9.65 8.45 5.23
CA ILE A 78 -8.86 8.09 6.42
C ILE A 78 -9.30 6.74 6.97
N LYS A 79 -10.61 6.50 7.09
CA LYS A 79 -11.16 5.21 7.53
C LYS A 79 -10.79 4.08 6.59
N ASP A 80 -10.89 4.30 5.28
CA ASP A 80 -10.52 3.32 4.27
C ASP A 80 -9.02 2.98 4.33
N MET A 81 -8.14 3.97 4.58
CA MET A 81 -6.72 3.73 4.79
C MET A 81 -6.46 2.87 6.04
N ILE A 82 -7.04 3.25 7.17
CA ILE A 82 -6.91 2.47 8.42
C ILE A 82 -7.42 1.04 8.20
N HIS A 83 -8.59 0.88 7.57
CA HIS A 83 -9.16 -0.43 7.25
C HIS A 83 -8.26 -1.24 6.31
N PHE A 84 -7.67 -0.60 5.30
CA PHE A 84 -6.72 -1.24 4.39
C PHE A 84 -5.52 -1.81 5.15
N PHE A 85 -4.91 -1.00 6.03
CA PHE A 85 -3.77 -1.41 6.83
C PHE A 85 -4.13 -2.51 7.83
N ASP A 86 -5.27 -2.39 8.49
CA ASP A 86 -5.76 -3.41 9.43
C ASP A 86 -5.97 -4.76 8.75
N LYS A 87 -6.74 -4.76 7.68
CA LYS A 87 -7.08 -5.96 6.89
C LYS A 87 -5.85 -6.66 6.30
N ASN A 88 -4.84 -5.89 5.89
CA ASN A 88 -3.64 -6.40 5.24
C ASN A 88 -2.41 -6.43 6.18
N SER A 89 -2.62 -6.30 7.50
CA SER A 89 -1.55 -6.16 8.49
C SER A 89 -0.48 -7.26 8.40
N LYS A 90 -0.87 -8.51 8.21
CA LYS A 90 0.06 -9.64 8.06
C LYS A 90 1.00 -9.48 6.86
N LEU A 91 0.48 -9.07 5.71
CA LEU A 91 1.28 -8.78 4.52
C LEU A 91 2.22 -7.61 4.76
N LEU A 92 1.67 -6.50 5.30
CA LEU A 92 2.43 -5.27 5.52
C LEU A 92 3.56 -5.46 6.54
N LEU A 93 3.34 -6.23 7.61
CA LEU A 93 4.40 -6.59 8.57
C LEU A 93 5.54 -7.37 7.92
N VAL A 94 5.24 -8.28 6.99
CA VAL A 94 6.28 -8.99 6.22
C VAL A 94 7.05 -8.03 5.33
N LEU A 95 6.39 -7.06 4.70
CA LEU A 95 7.04 -6.05 3.87
C LEU A 95 7.91 -5.11 4.72
N ILE A 96 7.45 -4.70 5.90
CA ILE A 96 8.24 -3.91 6.87
C ILE A 96 9.47 -4.70 7.31
N LYS A 97 9.31 -5.97 7.70
CA LYS A 97 10.40 -6.86 8.13
C LYS A 97 11.57 -6.90 7.14
N TRP A 98 11.28 -6.85 5.85
CA TRP A 98 12.29 -6.97 4.78
C TRP A 98 12.61 -5.64 4.09
N ASN A 99 12.30 -4.50 4.71
CA ASN A 99 12.52 -3.16 4.17
C ASN A 99 11.87 -2.91 2.79
N LEU A 100 10.78 -3.61 2.49
CA LEU A 100 10.04 -3.46 1.24
C LEU A 100 8.93 -2.39 1.33
N ILE A 101 8.79 -1.74 2.49
CA ILE A 101 7.73 -0.76 2.72
C ILE A 101 7.92 0.51 1.88
N GLU A 102 9.16 0.94 1.66
CA GLU A 102 9.47 2.09 0.80
C GLU A 102 9.10 1.83 -0.66
N PHE A 103 9.36 0.62 -1.16
CA PHE A 103 8.92 0.21 -2.49
C PHE A 103 7.39 0.31 -2.62
N ILE A 104 6.66 -0.14 -1.60
CA ILE A 104 5.19 -0.06 -1.58
C ILE A 104 4.71 1.38 -1.43
N ALA A 105 5.38 2.22 -0.62
CA ALA A 105 5.07 3.64 -0.48
C ALA A 105 5.21 4.39 -1.81
N LYS A 106 6.31 4.17 -2.53
CA LYS A 106 6.52 4.72 -3.87
C LYS A 106 5.39 4.30 -4.82
N TYR A 107 5.07 3.03 -4.85
CA TYR A 107 4.02 2.50 -5.71
C TYR A 107 2.63 3.03 -5.33
N ASN A 108 2.33 3.18 -4.02
CA ASN A 108 1.11 3.83 -3.56
C ASN A 108 1.02 5.28 -4.04
N THR A 109 2.12 6.03 -4.00
CA THR A 109 2.19 7.39 -4.54
C THR A 109 1.84 7.43 -6.03
N GLU A 110 2.35 6.51 -6.84
CA GLU A 110 2.03 6.39 -8.27
C GLU A 110 0.52 6.16 -8.50
N ILE A 111 -0.09 5.28 -7.70
CA ILE A 111 -1.54 5.02 -7.77
C ILE A 111 -2.32 6.30 -7.44
N VAL A 112 -1.99 6.96 -6.34
CA VAL A 112 -2.71 8.16 -5.87
C VAL A 112 -2.53 9.31 -6.86
N LEU A 113 -1.33 9.49 -7.44
CA LEU A 113 -1.07 10.50 -8.49
C LEU A 113 -2.02 10.34 -9.68
N SER A 114 -2.31 9.10 -10.11
CA SER A 114 -3.21 8.86 -11.23
C SER A 114 -4.64 9.37 -11.00
N TYR A 115 -5.05 9.54 -9.74
CA TYR A 115 -6.37 10.06 -9.37
C TYR A 115 -6.41 11.58 -9.14
N THR A 116 -5.26 12.24 -8.93
CA THR A 116 -5.23 13.68 -8.62
C THR A 116 -5.73 14.55 -9.74
N GLN A 117 -5.67 14.10 -10.98
CA GLN A 117 -6.22 14.80 -12.14
C GLN A 117 -7.74 15.06 -12.01
N HIS A 118 -8.44 14.26 -11.20
CA HIS A 118 -9.88 14.35 -10.96
C HIS A 118 -10.24 15.27 -9.81
N TYR A 119 -9.25 15.82 -9.07
CA TYR A 119 -9.55 16.79 -7.99
C TYR A 119 -10.11 18.09 -8.56
N LYS A 120 -11.19 18.61 -7.96
CA LYS A 120 -11.78 19.89 -8.35
C LYS A 120 -10.84 21.08 -8.10
N ASN A 121 -10.01 21.00 -7.05
CA ASN A 121 -9.08 22.06 -6.69
C ASN A 121 -7.90 22.11 -7.66
N LYS A 122 -7.78 23.24 -8.40
CA LYS A 122 -6.70 23.46 -9.37
C LYS A 122 -5.32 23.43 -8.73
N PHE A 123 -5.15 24.08 -7.56
CA PHE A 123 -3.88 24.13 -6.83
C PHE A 123 -3.38 22.73 -6.48
N ILE A 124 -4.28 21.83 -6.03
CA ILE A 124 -3.92 20.44 -5.74
C ILE A 124 -3.46 19.72 -7.02
N ARG A 125 -4.13 19.90 -8.16
CA ARG A 125 -3.73 19.27 -9.42
C ARG A 125 -2.35 19.75 -9.87
N GLU A 126 -2.07 21.04 -9.77
CA GLU A 126 -0.79 21.63 -10.17
C GLU A 126 0.37 21.23 -9.25
N HIS A 127 0.08 20.93 -7.98
CA HIS A 127 1.07 20.57 -6.96
C HIS A 127 0.86 19.14 -6.42
N ALA A 128 0.33 18.24 -7.26
CA ALA A 128 -0.16 16.93 -6.86
C ALA A 128 0.87 16.10 -6.08
N PHE A 129 2.12 16.09 -6.53
CA PHE A 129 3.19 15.33 -5.86
C PHE A 129 3.42 15.79 -4.42
N TYR A 130 3.54 17.10 -4.20
CA TYR A 130 3.73 17.66 -2.85
C TYR A 130 2.51 17.42 -1.96
N PHE A 131 1.33 17.60 -2.53
CA PHE A 131 0.07 17.36 -1.81
C PHE A 131 -0.06 15.90 -1.36
N ILE A 132 0.26 14.94 -2.23
CA ILE A 132 0.22 13.51 -1.91
C ILE A 132 1.28 13.20 -0.86
N SER A 133 2.50 13.71 -1.02
CA SER A 133 3.58 13.48 -0.05
C SER A 133 3.21 14.00 1.33
N TYR A 134 2.55 15.14 1.41
CA TYR A 134 2.09 15.73 2.67
C TYR A 134 0.91 14.94 3.27
N TYR A 135 -0.16 14.75 2.52
CA TYR A 135 -1.41 14.20 3.06
C TYR A 135 -1.41 12.69 3.11
N HIS A 136 -1.20 12.03 1.99
CA HIS A 136 -1.19 10.56 1.93
C HIS A 136 0.07 9.97 2.55
N GLY A 137 1.21 10.65 2.41
CA GLY A 137 2.46 10.23 3.04
C GLY A 137 2.35 10.20 4.56
N SER A 138 1.74 11.21 5.18
CA SER A 138 1.52 11.24 6.63
C SER A 138 0.60 10.12 7.09
N LEU A 139 -0.53 9.90 6.40
CA LEU A 139 -1.46 8.81 6.72
C LEU A 139 -0.82 7.44 6.56
N PHE A 140 -0.04 7.25 5.47
CA PHE A 140 0.69 6.01 5.23
C PHE A 140 1.69 5.73 6.35
N ASN A 141 2.46 6.73 6.78
CA ASN A 141 3.42 6.62 7.87
C ASN A 141 2.75 6.32 9.22
N ILE A 142 1.66 7.01 9.55
CA ILE A 142 0.89 6.75 10.79
C ILE A 142 0.39 5.30 10.81
N CYS A 143 -0.23 4.84 9.73
CA CYS A 143 -0.75 3.49 9.66
C CYS A 143 0.38 2.43 9.67
N THR A 144 1.53 2.71 9.04
CA THR A 144 2.71 1.84 9.07
C THR A 144 3.24 1.71 10.50
N TYR A 145 3.39 2.84 11.21
CA TYR A 145 3.81 2.84 12.61
C TYR A 145 2.83 2.07 13.49
N TRP A 146 1.53 2.32 13.34
CA TRP A 146 0.48 1.62 14.09
C TRP A 146 0.56 0.10 13.95
N ILE A 147 0.76 -0.41 12.73
CA ILE A 147 0.93 -1.84 12.49
C ILE A 147 2.24 -2.35 13.10
N ALA A 148 3.34 -1.64 12.88
CA ALA A 148 4.67 -2.04 13.36
C ALA A 148 4.74 -2.08 14.89
N SER A 149 4.01 -1.19 15.59
CA SER A 149 3.91 -1.16 17.04
C SER A 149 2.93 -2.18 17.64
N GLY A 150 2.31 -3.02 16.79
CA GLY A 150 1.40 -4.08 17.24
C GLY A 150 -0.05 -3.65 17.42
N LYS A 151 -0.48 -2.55 16.79
CA LYS A 151 -1.87 -2.04 16.83
C LYS A 151 -2.35 -1.83 18.28
N GLN A 152 -1.60 -1.08 19.06
CA GLN A 152 -1.92 -0.83 20.48
C GLN A 152 -3.27 -0.11 20.65
N GLU A 153 -3.61 0.78 19.73
CA GLU A 153 -4.89 1.46 19.66
C GLU A 153 -5.87 0.71 18.75
N SER A 154 -7.16 0.84 19.04
CA SER A 154 -8.19 0.38 18.10
C SER A 154 -8.22 1.26 16.84
N SER A 155 -8.74 0.72 15.73
CA SER A 155 -8.93 1.47 14.47
C SER A 155 -9.75 2.75 14.68
N ASP A 156 -10.78 2.68 15.54
CA ASP A 156 -11.62 3.85 15.88
C ASP A 156 -10.86 4.90 16.70
N THR A 157 -10.01 4.47 17.62
CA THR A 157 -9.16 5.37 18.39
C THR A 157 -8.14 6.06 17.48
N LEU A 158 -7.46 5.30 16.61
CA LEU A 158 -6.54 5.86 15.63
C LEU A 158 -7.21 6.89 14.72
N PHE A 159 -8.42 6.58 14.25
CA PHE A 159 -9.21 7.52 13.43
C PHE A 159 -9.51 8.82 14.18
N LYS A 160 -9.92 8.74 15.45
CA LYS A 160 -10.18 9.93 16.28
C LYS A 160 -8.90 10.75 16.49
N MET A 161 -7.77 10.12 16.74
CA MET A 161 -6.47 10.79 16.90
C MET A 161 -6.09 11.55 15.63
N ILE A 162 -6.19 10.93 14.45
CA ILE A 162 -5.88 11.58 13.16
C ILE A 162 -6.80 12.80 12.95
N LYS A 163 -8.10 12.68 13.25
CA LYS A 163 -9.03 13.83 13.18
C LYS A 163 -8.65 14.99 14.10
N GLU A 164 -8.14 14.68 15.29
CA GLU A 164 -7.68 15.75 16.21
C GLU A 164 -6.40 16.39 15.67
N PHE A 165 -5.45 15.61 15.12
CA PHE A 165 -4.24 16.17 14.48
C PHE A 165 -4.56 17.15 13.36
N GLU A 166 -5.57 16.86 12.53
CA GLU A 166 -5.99 17.77 11.46
C GLU A 166 -6.53 19.13 11.98
N LYS A 167 -7.00 19.18 13.23
CA LYS A 167 -7.48 20.43 13.86
C LYS A 167 -6.36 21.26 14.47
N ILE A 168 -5.19 20.67 14.73
CA ILE A 168 -4.07 21.36 15.35
C ILE A 168 -3.53 22.41 14.39
N LYS A 169 -3.69 23.67 14.73
CA LYS A 169 -3.07 24.79 14.03
C LYS A 169 -1.70 25.02 14.66
N PHE A 170 -0.64 24.85 13.88
CA PHE A 170 0.69 25.25 14.32
C PHE A 170 0.74 26.78 14.35
N VAL A 171 0.56 27.35 15.54
CA VAL A 171 0.76 28.80 15.75
C VAL A 171 2.25 29.01 15.92
N TYR A 172 2.92 29.44 14.87
CA TYR A 172 4.24 30.04 15.03
C TYR A 172 4.04 31.37 15.75
N ASN A 173 4.42 31.45 17.03
CA ASN A 173 4.56 32.72 17.71
C ASN A 173 5.66 33.51 16.99
N GLN A 174 5.28 34.37 16.04
CA GLN A 174 6.15 35.43 15.57
C GLN A 174 6.28 36.43 16.74
N LYS A 175 7.22 36.16 17.63
CA LYS A 175 7.84 37.21 18.41
C LYS A 175 8.97 37.74 17.54
N GLY A 176 8.65 38.75 16.72
CA GLY A 176 9.60 39.68 16.14
C GLY A 176 10.12 40.61 17.19
#